data_837048cf29d9400ce6679e2bc3e8ed2f
#
_entry.id   837048cf29d9400ce6679e2bc3e8ed2f
#
_cell.length_a   1.000
_cell.length_b   1.000
_cell.length_c   1.000
_cell.angle_alpha   90.00
_cell.angle_beta   90.00
_cell.angle_gamma   90.00
#
_symmetry.space_group_name_H-M   'P 1'
#
loop_
_entity.id
_entity.type
_entity.pdbx_description
1 polymer ?
#
loop_
_entity_poly.entity_id
_entity_poly.type
_entity_poly.pdbx_seq_one_letter_code
_entity_poly.pdbx_strand_id
1 'polypeptide(L)'
;ADLGVRFADGDGLVRDAERTRVEWKSRVEAWFAADPHEWDPSSVSVRAFATGVDPEAVERAHGVEPSKSKVPRGGTRRGRTRLRSFAERIRAYPGNISSPVDARGGTSGLSPYLAFGCLSVRQVHRYLDDHAPSGRGREMFFSRLYWNKHYEQKLADWPGWTDRAVNPVLAGFNADRRDPALIDAWKRGRTGYPMVDASMRCLRETGWLNFRMRALCASVYFHVLQQPWRVGADWYYHHLI
;
A
#
# COMPACT_ATOMS: atom_id res chain seq x y z
N ALA A 1 -24.12 -26.90 2.22
CA ALA A 1 -23.24 -26.83 3.37
C ALA A 1 -23.15 -25.35 3.77
N ASP A 2 -23.61 -25.05 4.98
CA ASP A 2 -23.62 -23.70 5.55
C ASP A 2 -22.18 -23.35 5.89
N LEU A 3 -21.58 -22.43 5.12
CA LEU A 3 -20.28 -21.86 5.41
C LEU A 3 -20.48 -20.80 6.49
N GLY A 4 -20.33 -21.20 7.77
CA GLY A 4 -20.38 -20.26 8.87
C GLY A 4 -19.28 -19.20 8.73
N VAL A 5 -19.64 -18.01 8.28
CA VAL A 5 -18.72 -16.87 8.24
C VAL A 5 -18.63 -16.27 9.64
N ARG A 6 -17.44 -16.29 10.22
CA ARG A 6 -17.14 -15.58 11.48
C ARG A 6 -16.31 -14.34 11.18
N PHE A 7 -16.79 -13.20 11.64
CA PHE A 7 -16.02 -11.96 11.62
C PHE A 7 -15.19 -11.87 12.91
N ALA A 8 -13.88 -11.69 12.77
CA ALA A 8 -12.99 -11.43 13.89
C ALA A 8 -12.70 -9.93 14.00
N ASP A 9 -13.01 -9.33 15.13
CA ASP A 9 -12.75 -7.91 15.45
C ASP A 9 -11.26 -7.63 15.78
N GLY A 10 -10.36 -8.29 15.08
CA GLY A 10 -8.93 -8.22 15.35
C GLY A 10 -8.14 -7.16 14.60
N ASP A 11 -8.81 -6.27 13.88
CA ASP A 11 -8.15 -5.31 12.97
C ASP A 11 -7.80 -3.94 13.60
N GLY A 12 -8.27 -3.68 14.83
CA GLY A 12 -8.00 -2.43 15.55
C GLY A 12 -8.83 -1.23 15.06
N LEU A 13 -9.85 -1.45 14.21
CA LEU A 13 -10.72 -0.38 13.73
C LEU A 13 -11.86 -0.07 14.72
N VAL A 14 -12.31 1.18 14.73
CA VAL A 14 -13.55 1.62 15.39
C VAL A 14 -14.69 1.41 14.40
N ARG A 15 -15.76 0.72 14.81
CA ARG A 15 -16.90 0.39 13.92
C ARG A 15 -18.00 1.44 13.93
N ASP A 16 -17.94 2.37 14.86
CA ASP A 16 -18.85 3.50 14.96
C ASP A 16 -18.14 4.78 14.49
N ALA A 17 -18.54 5.30 13.34
CA ALA A 17 -17.91 6.46 12.72
C ALA A 17 -18.01 7.73 13.59
N GLU A 18 -19.05 7.86 14.42
CA GLU A 18 -19.22 9.00 15.34
C GLU A 18 -18.18 8.97 16.46
N ARG A 19 -17.78 7.78 16.89
CA ARG A 19 -16.80 7.56 17.96
C ARG A 19 -15.36 7.54 17.47
N THR A 20 -15.12 7.39 16.16
CA THR A 20 -13.77 7.25 15.58
C THR A 20 -12.85 8.39 16.00
N ARG A 21 -13.34 9.63 16.01
CA ARG A 21 -12.52 10.80 16.33
C ARG A 21 -11.93 10.76 17.75
N VAL A 22 -12.68 10.18 18.68
CA VAL A 22 -12.30 10.13 20.11
C VAL A 22 -11.52 8.86 20.44
N GLU A 23 -11.94 7.73 19.89
CA GLU A 23 -11.47 6.40 20.33
C GLU A 23 -10.36 5.81 19.45
N TRP A 24 -10.22 6.26 18.21
CA TRP A 24 -9.32 5.64 17.24
C TRP A 24 -7.88 5.52 17.76
N LYS A 25 -7.33 6.56 18.35
CA LYS A 25 -5.93 6.59 18.78
C LYS A 25 -5.67 5.54 19.86
N SER A 26 -6.47 5.54 20.92
CA SER A 26 -6.31 4.57 22.04
C SER A 26 -6.54 3.13 21.58
N ARG A 27 -7.51 2.91 20.68
CA ARG A 27 -7.79 1.58 20.13
C ARG A 27 -6.64 1.06 19.28
N VAL A 28 -6.07 1.90 18.41
CA VAL A 28 -4.92 1.53 17.57
C VAL A 28 -3.66 1.31 18.41
N GLU A 29 -3.42 2.13 19.45
CA GLU A 29 -2.32 1.93 20.40
C GLU A 29 -2.45 0.60 21.14
N ALA A 30 -3.62 0.29 21.66
CA ALA A 30 -3.90 -0.99 22.31
C ALA A 30 -3.74 -2.18 21.32
N TRP A 31 -4.16 -1.98 20.06
CA TRP A 31 -4.01 -3.01 19.03
C TRP A 31 -2.54 -3.28 18.70
N PHE A 32 -1.69 -2.26 18.62
CA PHE A 32 -0.25 -2.44 18.41
C PHE A 32 0.45 -3.07 19.62
N ALA A 33 0.00 -2.75 20.83
CA ALA A 33 0.55 -3.30 22.07
C ALA A 33 0.20 -4.79 22.30
N ALA A 34 -0.92 -5.24 21.72
CA ALA A 34 -1.34 -6.64 21.85
C ALA A 34 -0.41 -7.57 21.04
N ASP A 35 -0.16 -8.76 21.59
CA ASP A 35 0.64 -9.76 20.89
C ASP A 35 -0.02 -10.18 19.58
N PRO A 36 0.76 -10.39 18.50
CA PRO A 36 0.24 -11.00 17.29
C PRO A 36 -0.33 -12.38 17.61
N HIS A 37 -1.48 -12.72 17.03
CA HIS A 37 -1.97 -14.10 17.13
C HIS A 37 -0.96 -15.04 16.46
N GLU A 38 -0.42 -15.95 17.25
CA GLU A 38 0.34 -17.07 16.72
C GLU A 38 -0.65 -18.17 16.34
N TRP A 39 -0.58 -18.58 15.10
CA TRP A 39 -1.35 -19.72 14.63
C TRP A 39 -0.55 -21.00 14.91
N ASP A 40 -1.16 -21.92 15.65
CA ASP A 40 -0.62 -23.25 15.84
C ASP A 40 -1.11 -24.18 14.71
N PRO A 41 -0.22 -24.61 13.79
CA PRO A 41 -0.59 -25.49 12.69
C PRO A 41 -1.14 -26.84 13.17
N SER A 42 -0.77 -27.30 14.38
CA SER A 42 -1.22 -28.56 14.94
C SER A 42 -2.68 -28.51 15.40
N SER A 43 -3.21 -27.33 15.67
CA SER A 43 -4.60 -27.12 16.12
C SER A 43 -5.64 -27.18 14.98
N VAL A 44 -5.22 -27.26 13.72
CA VAL A 44 -6.09 -27.22 12.55
C VAL A 44 -5.90 -28.45 11.69
N SER A 45 -6.97 -29.22 11.52
CA SER A 45 -7.00 -30.28 10.50
C SER A 45 -7.14 -29.66 9.11
N VAL A 46 -6.02 -29.59 8.40
CA VAL A 46 -6.01 -29.10 7.01
C VAL A 46 -6.25 -30.28 6.07
N ARG A 47 -7.38 -30.30 5.36
CA ARG A 47 -7.52 -31.15 4.19
C ARG A 47 -6.59 -30.59 3.10
N ALA A 48 -5.61 -31.37 2.70
CA ALA A 48 -4.81 -31.07 1.52
C ALA A 48 -5.74 -31.14 0.28
N PHE A 49 -6.06 -29.99 -0.26
CA PHE A 49 -6.62 -29.92 -1.60
C PHE A 49 -5.44 -29.91 -2.57
N ALA A 50 -5.42 -30.85 -3.49
CA ALA A 50 -4.54 -30.80 -4.64
C ALA A 50 -5.01 -29.68 -5.58
N THR A 51 -4.88 -28.44 -5.16
CA THR A 51 -5.09 -27.27 -6.01
C THR A 51 -3.79 -27.01 -6.77
N GLY A 52 -3.48 -27.86 -7.71
CA GLY A 52 -2.41 -27.59 -8.67
C GLY A 52 -2.83 -26.50 -9.65
N VAL A 53 -3.16 -25.30 -9.14
CA VAL A 53 -3.31 -24.12 -10.00
C VAL A 53 -1.90 -23.64 -10.32
N ASP A 54 -1.44 -23.99 -11.51
CA ASP A 54 -0.21 -23.43 -12.09
C ASP A 54 -0.51 -21.96 -12.49
N PRO A 55 0.15 -20.97 -11.85
CA PRO A 55 -0.07 -19.56 -12.20
C PRO A 55 0.19 -19.28 -13.68
N GLU A 56 1.19 -19.91 -14.29
CA GLU A 56 1.49 -19.75 -15.72
C GLU A 56 0.37 -20.32 -16.61
N ALA A 57 -0.28 -21.39 -16.17
CA ALA A 57 -1.44 -21.93 -16.90
C ALA A 57 -2.63 -20.95 -16.82
N VAL A 58 -2.86 -20.28 -15.69
CA VAL A 58 -3.89 -19.25 -15.54
C VAL A 58 -3.58 -18.05 -16.43
N GLU A 59 -2.34 -17.57 -16.41
CA GLU A 59 -1.90 -16.46 -17.27
C GLU A 59 -2.14 -16.78 -18.75
N ARG A 60 -1.75 -17.97 -19.20
CA ARG A 60 -1.99 -18.44 -20.58
C ARG A 60 -3.50 -18.53 -20.91
N ALA A 61 -4.29 -19.11 -20.00
CA ALA A 61 -5.74 -19.29 -20.22
C ALA A 61 -6.50 -17.96 -20.32
N HIS A 62 -6.04 -16.92 -19.65
CA HIS A 62 -6.66 -15.60 -19.61
C HIS A 62 -5.96 -14.55 -20.47
N GLY A 63 -4.91 -14.91 -21.20
CA GLY A 63 -4.13 -13.97 -22.01
C GLY A 63 -3.46 -12.87 -21.20
N VAL A 64 -3.15 -13.16 -19.93
CA VAL A 64 -2.52 -12.19 -19.02
C VAL A 64 -0.99 -12.30 -19.15
N GLU A 65 -0.37 -11.28 -19.70
CA GLU A 65 1.09 -11.19 -19.68
C GLU A 65 1.58 -10.40 -18.47
N PRO A 66 2.65 -10.84 -17.79
CA PRO A 66 3.25 -10.08 -16.70
C PRO A 66 3.67 -8.70 -17.19
N SER A 67 2.94 -7.67 -16.77
CA SER A 67 3.17 -6.29 -17.21
C SER A 67 4.42 -5.63 -16.61
N LYS A 68 5.06 -6.29 -15.63
CA LYS A 68 6.16 -5.72 -14.83
C LYS A 68 7.31 -6.72 -14.65
N SER A 69 8.51 -6.31 -15.05
CA SER A 69 9.72 -7.16 -14.97
C SER A 69 10.46 -7.06 -13.63
N LYS A 70 10.18 -6.06 -12.82
CA LYS A 70 10.96 -5.74 -11.60
C LYS A 70 10.11 -5.72 -10.32
N VAL A 71 9.22 -6.69 -10.17
CA VAL A 71 8.40 -6.85 -8.98
C VAL A 71 9.09 -7.70 -7.90
N PRO A 72 8.87 -7.43 -6.60
CA PRO A 72 9.40 -8.28 -5.55
C PRO A 72 8.69 -9.65 -5.56
N ARG A 73 9.45 -10.70 -5.34
CA ARG A 73 8.85 -12.03 -5.15
C ARG A 73 8.09 -12.08 -3.84
N GLY A 74 6.87 -12.61 -3.88
CA GLY A 74 5.98 -12.73 -2.74
C GLY A 74 6.41 -13.79 -1.70
N GLY A 75 5.56 -13.98 -0.69
CA GLY A 75 5.67 -14.99 0.35
C GLY A 75 6.25 -14.50 1.68
N THR A 76 5.75 -15.10 2.77
CA THR A 76 6.08 -14.73 4.15
C THR A 76 7.58 -14.78 4.44
N ARG A 77 8.28 -15.82 3.94
CA ARG A 77 9.74 -15.96 4.13
C ARG A 77 10.49 -14.77 3.54
N ARG A 78 10.11 -14.31 2.36
CA ARG A 78 10.74 -13.16 1.71
C ARG A 78 10.39 -11.86 2.42
N GLY A 79 9.14 -11.70 2.88
CA GLY A 79 8.73 -10.58 3.69
C GLY A 79 9.53 -10.48 4.99
N ARG A 80 9.73 -11.60 5.70
CA ARG A 80 10.57 -11.66 6.91
C ARG A 80 12.03 -11.31 6.64
N THR A 81 12.61 -11.80 5.54
CA THR A 81 13.98 -11.43 5.15
C THR A 81 14.10 -9.94 4.87
N ARG A 82 13.11 -9.36 4.19
CA ARG A 82 13.06 -7.92 3.92
C ARG A 82 12.92 -7.10 5.20
N LEU A 83 12.11 -7.55 6.14
CA LEU A 83 11.92 -6.91 7.44
C LEU A 83 13.22 -6.90 8.27
N ARG A 84 13.93 -8.03 8.35
CA ARG A 84 15.23 -8.12 9.03
C ARG A 84 16.24 -7.15 8.44
N SER A 85 16.42 -7.17 7.13
CA SER A 85 17.33 -6.25 6.43
C SER A 85 16.94 -4.78 6.63
N PHE A 86 15.65 -4.46 6.75
CA PHE A 86 15.22 -3.11 7.04
C PHE A 86 15.52 -2.68 8.47
N ALA A 87 15.36 -3.57 9.45
CA ALA A 87 15.67 -3.28 10.86
C ALA A 87 17.13 -2.84 11.04
N GLU A 88 18.07 -3.49 10.34
CA GLU A 88 19.51 -3.16 10.40
C GLU A 88 19.84 -1.74 9.90
N ARG A 89 19.09 -1.24 8.92
CA ARG A 89 19.34 0.05 8.26
C ARG A 89 18.29 1.13 8.51
N ILE A 90 17.40 0.91 9.49
CA ILE A 90 16.28 1.81 9.80
C ILE A 90 16.73 3.22 10.18
N ARG A 91 17.95 3.38 10.69
CA ARG A 91 18.51 4.70 11.03
C ARG A 91 18.62 5.64 9.82
N ALA A 92 18.86 5.10 8.63
CA ALA A 92 18.95 5.87 7.39
C ALA A 92 17.57 6.21 6.78
N TYR A 93 16.50 5.60 7.27
CA TYR A 93 15.14 5.75 6.73
C TYR A 93 14.67 7.21 6.60
N PRO A 94 14.90 8.11 7.58
CA PRO A 94 14.45 9.51 7.46
C PRO A 94 15.05 10.27 6.27
N GLY A 95 16.31 10.00 5.93
CA GLY A 95 16.96 10.62 4.77
C GLY A 95 16.47 10.09 3.43
N ASN A 96 16.07 8.81 3.41
CA ASN A 96 15.76 8.11 2.18
C ASN A 96 14.30 8.18 1.75
N ILE A 97 13.35 8.26 2.70
CA ILE A 97 11.91 8.09 2.41
C ILE A 97 11.36 9.06 1.36
N SER A 98 11.90 10.27 1.31
CA SER A 98 11.45 11.31 0.37
C SER A 98 12.35 11.47 -0.85
N SER A 99 13.51 10.82 -0.88
CA SER A 99 14.43 10.89 -2.01
C SER A 99 13.86 10.17 -3.25
N PRO A 100 13.83 10.79 -4.42
CA PRO A 100 13.40 10.13 -5.65
C PRO A 100 14.35 9.01 -6.08
N VAL A 101 15.64 9.11 -5.72
CA VAL A 101 16.69 8.15 -6.10
C VAL A 101 16.86 7.05 -5.06
N ASP A 102 16.99 7.44 -3.78
CA ASP A 102 17.37 6.52 -2.71
C ASP A 102 16.21 5.76 -2.08
N ALA A 103 14.98 6.26 -2.23
CA ALA A 103 13.82 5.69 -1.54
C ALA A 103 13.60 4.21 -1.84
N ARG A 104 13.88 3.75 -3.05
CA ARG A 104 13.67 2.36 -3.44
C ARG A 104 14.58 1.39 -2.66
N GLY A 105 15.85 1.74 -2.49
CA GLY A 105 16.82 0.97 -1.71
C GLY A 105 16.73 1.24 -0.21
N GLY A 106 16.47 2.48 0.16
CA GLY A 106 16.56 3.00 1.52
C GLY A 106 15.28 2.91 2.36
N THR A 107 14.15 2.49 1.78
CA THR A 107 12.90 2.27 2.53
C THR A 107 12.66 0.80 2.85
N SER A 108 11.59 0.50 3.58
CA SER A 108 11.29 -0.86 4.01
C SER A 108 11.01 -1.81 2.84
N GLY A 109 10.32 -1.32 1.80
CA GLY A 109 9.82 -2.15 0.71
C GLY A 109 8.83 -3.24 1.18
N LEU A 110 8.14 -3.02 2.31
CA LEU A 110 7.23 -3.99 2.91
C LEU A 110 5.78 -3.87 2.41
N SER A 111 5.43 -2.79 1.71
CA SER A 111 4.04 -2.56 1.29
C SER A 111 3.40 -3.72 0.54
N PRO A 112 4.05 -4.41 -0.42
CA PRO A 112 3.44 -5.55 -1.08
C PRO A 112 3.19 -6.72 -0.11
N TYR A 113 4.12 -6.98 0.80
CA TYR A 113 3.98 -8.06 1.77
C TYR A 113 2.87 -7.81 2.80
N LEU A 114 2.62 -6.54 3.11
CA LEU A 114 1.50 -6.13 3.96
C LEU A 114 0.17 -6.21 3.19
N ALA A 115 0.14 -5.70 1.97
CA ALA A 115 -1.06 -5.70 1.13
C ALA A 115 -1.58 -7.11 0.84
N PHE A 116 -0.67 -8.06 0.58
CA PHE A 116 -1.01 -9.46 0.31
C PHE A 116 -1.02 -10.35 1.57
N GLY A 117 -0.98 -9.77 2.77
CA GLY A 117 -1.08 -10.53 4.02
C GLY A 117 0.10 -11.48 4.31
N CYS A 118 1.23 -11.35 3.59
CA CYS A 118 2.44 -12.12 3.89
C CYS A 118 3.03 -11.79 5.26
N LEU A 119 2.81 -10.56 5.73
CA LEU A 119 3.12 -10.06 7.06
C LEU A 119 1.94 -9.19 7.52
N SER A 120 1.62 -9.23 8.81
CA SER A 120 0.70 -8.26 9.38
C SER A 120 1.45 -6.99 9.82
N VAL A 121 0.74 -5.86 9.84
CA VAL A 121 1.28 -4.58 10.34
C VAL A 121 1.74 -4.71 11.79
N ARG A 122 1.01 -5.49 12.61
CA ARG A 122 1.35 -5.77 14.01
C ARG A 122 2.65 -6.58 14.12
N GLN A 123 2.83 -7.63 13.31
CA GLN A 123 4.09 -8.39 13.29
C GLN A 123 5.28 -7.51 12.91
N VAL A 124 5.11 -6.61 11.95
CA VAL A 124 6.17 -5.67 11.56
C VAL A 124 6.49 -4.69 12.70
N HIS A 125 5.47 -4.13 13.34
CA HIS A 125 5.65 -3.23 14.48
C HIS A 125 6.41 -3.92 15.61
N ARG A 126 5.92 -5.08 16.07
CA ARG A 126 6.54 -5.85 17.16
C ARG A 126 7.97 -6.23 16.85
N TYR A 127 8.23 -6.78 15.67
CA TYR A 127 9.58 -7.16 15.28
C TYR A 127 10.56 -5.97 15.31
N LEU A 128 10.16 -4.80 14.82
CA LEU A 128 11.01 -3.62 14.84
C LEU A 128 11.16 -3.02 16.25
N ASP A 129 10.17 -3.16 17.10
CA ASP A 129 10.28 -2.75 18.50
C ASP A 129 11.33 -3.57 19.25
N ASP A 130 11.32 -4.89 19.05
CA ASP A 130 12.22 -5.83 19.69
C ASP A 130 13.66 -5.80 19.11
N HIS A 131 13.84 -5.56 17.80
CA HIS A 131 15.10 -5.82 17.11
C HIS A 131 15.72 -4.60 16.45
N ALA A 132 14.98 -3.52 16.21
CA ALA A 132 15.53 -2.34 15.55
C ALA A 132 16.07 -1.33 16.59
N PRO A 133 17.17 -0.63 16.27
CA PRO A 133 17.67 0.41 17.17
C PRO A 133 16.63 1.50 17.39
N SER A 134 16.51 1.96 18.65
CA SER A 134 15.68 3.11 19.00
C SER A 134 16.15 4.38 18.29
N GLY A 135 15.25 5.36 18.15
CA GLY A 135 15.53 6.68 17.62
C GLY A 135 14.68 7.05 16.41
N ARG A 136 15.00 8.20 15.81
CA ARG A 136 14.20 8.88 14.80
C ARG A 136 13.76 7.98 13.62
N GLY A 137 14.62 7.05 13.18
CA GLY A 137 14.30 6.17 12.07
C GLY A 137 13.14 5.22 12.39
N ARG A 138 13.18 4.60 13.59
CA ARG A 138 12.13 3.70 14.08
C ARG A 138 10.82 4.45 14.34
N GLU A 139 10.90 5.57 15.05
CA GLU A 139 9.73 6.42 15.35
C GLU A 139 9.03 6.89 14.06
N MET A 140 9.81 7.35 13.09
CA MET A 140 9.28 7.79 11.81
C MET A 140 8.64 6.65 11.03
N PHE A 141 9.19 5.45 11.08
CA PHE A 141 8.58 4.28 10.44
C PHE A 141 7.31 3.84 11.16
N PHE A 142 7.30 3.81 12.49
CA PHE A 142 6.09 3.53 13.26
C PHE A 142 4.96 4.51 12.92
N SER A 143 5.28 5.79 12.79
CA SER A 143 4.30 6.76 12.27
C SER A 143 3.69 6.34 10.93
N ARG A 144 4.44 5.65 10.04
CA ARG A 144 3.87 5.14 8.76
C ARG A 144 2.92 3.97 8.96
N LEU A 145 3.16 3.12 9.95
CA LEU A 145 2.23 2.04 10.30
C LEU A 145 0.92 2.61 10.88
N TYR A 146 1.00 3.67 11.69
CA TYR A 146 -0.19 4.40 12.13
C TYR A 146 -0.95 5.05 10.96
N TRP A 147 -0.25 5.63 9.99
CA TRP A 147 -0.88 6.15 8.78
C TRP A 147 -1.59 5.06 7.97
N ASN A 148 -1.04 3.87 7.89
CA ASN A 148 -1.72 2.73 7.26
C ASN A 148 -3.07 2.46 7.96
N LYS A 149 -3.07 2.33 9.29
CA LYS A 149 -4.28 2.14 10.09
C LYS A 149 -5.26 3.31 9.96
N HIS A 150 -4.75 4.53 9.88
CA HIS A 150 -5.58 5.71 9.67
C HIS A 150 -6.35 5.65 8.35
N TYR A 151 -5.70 5.26 7.26
CA TYR A 151 -6.40 5.14 5.96
C TYR A 151 -7.37 3.97 5.92
N GLU A 152 -7.05 2.84 6.57
CA GLU A 152 -8.01 1.75 6.73
C GLU A 152 -9.26 2.22 7.49
N GLN A 153 -9.09 2.97 8.59
CA GLN A 153 -10.20 3.56 9.33
C GLN A 153 -11.01 4.53 8.47
N LYS A 154 -10.34 5.39 7.70
CA LYS A 154 -11.02 6.32 6.80
C LYS A 154 -11.89 5.62 5.76
N LEU A 155 -11.39 4.51 5.19
CA LEU A 155 -12.19 3.70 4.26
C LEU A 155 -13.37 3.00 4.95
N ALA A 156 -13.19 2.56 6.20
CA ALA A 156 -14.28 1.98 6.99
C ALA A 156 -15.36 3.01 7.32
N ASP A 157 -14.96 4.23 7.68
CA ASP A 157 -15.88 5.32 8.03
C ASP A 157 -16.61 5.88 6.78
N TRP A 158 -15.89 6.00 5.67
CA TRP A 158 -16.39 6.63 4.44
C TRP A 158 -16.05 5.80 3.19
N PRO A 159 -16.67 4.64 2.99
CA PRO A 159 -16.38 3.77 1.85
C PRO A 159 -16.62 4.43 0.49
N GLY A 160 -17.50 5.42 0.45
CA GLY A 160 -17.77 6.21 -0.76
C GLY A 160 -16.58 7.06 -1.26
N TRP A 161 -15.49 7.18 -0.50
CA TRP A 161 -14.27 7.85 -0.97
C TRP A 161 -13.53 7.11 -2.08
N THR A 162 -13.84 5.86 -2.29
CA THR A 162 -13.35 5.11 -3.46
C THR A 162 -13.94 5.63 -4.77
N ASP A 163 -15.14 6.23 -4.72
CA ASP A 163 -15.91 6.61 -5.90
C ASP A 163 -16.19 8.10 -6.02
N ARG A 164 -16.05 8.84 -4.92
CA ARG A 164 -16.37 10.26 -4.84
C ARG A 164 -15.18 11.07 -4.34
N ALA A 165 -15.13 12.34 -4.71
CA ALA A 165 -14.15 13.26 -4.14
C ALA A 165 -14.35 13.36 -2.61
N VAL A 166 -13.26 13.32 -1.87
CA VAL A 166 -13.26 13.47 -0.40
C VAL A 166 -13.87 14.81 0.00
N ASN A 167 -13.56 15.87 -0.75
CA ASN A 167 -14.22 17.16 -0.59
C ASN A 167 -15.31 17.31 -1.67
N PRO A 168 -16.61 17.34 -1.29
CA PRO A 168 -17.72 17.44 -2.24
C PRO A 168 -17.65 18.67 -3.16
N VAL A 169 -17.05 19.77 -2.71
CA VAL A 169 -16.85 20.99 -3.52
C VAL A 169 -16.01 20.71 -4.76
N LEU A 170 -15.13 19.71 -4.71
CA LEU A 170 -14.26 19.32 -5.81
C LEU A 170 -14.83 18.19 -6.68
N ALA A 171 -16.07 17.75 -6.43
CA ALA A 171 -16.66 16.60 -7.12
C ALA A 171 -16.69 16.76 -8.65
N GLY A 172 -17.00 17.96 -9.13
CA GLY A 172 -17.03 18.30 -10.58
C GLY A 172 -15.75 18.91 -11.12
N PHE A 173 -14.70 19.08 -10.29
CA PHE A 173 -13.50 19.78 -10.73
C PHE A 173 -12.75 18.97 -11.80
N ASN A 174 -12.51 19.59 -12.97
CA ASN A 174 -11.90 18.97 -14.15
C ASN A 174 -12.69 17.76 -14.74
N ALA A 175 -13.93 17.51 -14.33
CA ALA A 175 -14.68 16.33 -14.77
C ALA A 175 -14.91 16.31 -16.30
N ASP A 176 -15.08 17.47 -16.90
CA ASP A 176 -15.30 17.73 -18.34
C ASP A 176 -14.01 17.89 -19.15
N ARG A 177 -12.86 18.03 -18.48
CA ARG A 177 -11.56 18.28 -19.11
C ARG A 177 -10.81 16.99 -19.40
N ARG A 178 -11.34 16.17 -20.30
CA ARG A 178 -10.70 14.91 -20.64
C ARG A 178 -9.97 15.00 -21.98
N ASP A 179 -8.65 15.20 -21.92
CA ASP A 179 -7.76 15.15 -23.06
C ASP A 179 -7.01 13.82 -23.13
N PRO A 180 -7.35 12.92 -24.07
CA PRO A 180 -6.71 11.61 -24.19
C PRO A 180 -5.20 11.69 -24.44
N ALA A 181 -4.71 12.73 -25.14
CA ALA A 181 -3.28 12.88 -25.45
C ALA A 181 -2.48 13.24 -24.19
N LEU A 182 -2.99 14.16 -23.37
CA LEU A 182 -2.36 14.53 -22.09
C LEU A 182 -2.40 13.37 -21.09
N ILE A 183 -3.52 12.65 -21.02
CA ILE A 183 -3.67 11.47 -20.18
C ILE A 183 -2.67 10.38 -20.58
N ASP A 184 -2.55 10.08 -21.89
CA ASP A 184 -1.60 9.08 -22.39
C ASP A 184 -0.15 9.52 -22.16
N ALA A 185 0.18 10.79 -22.40
CA ALA A 185 1.50 11.33 -22.13
C ALA A 185 1.90 11.17 -20.66
N TRP A 186 0.98 11.49 -19.73
CA TRP A 186 1.22 11.29 -18.30
C TRP A 186 1.38 9.81 -17.94
N LYS A 187 0.49 8.96 -18.39
CA LYS A 187 0.54 7.52 -18.16
C LYS A 187 1.84 6.89 -18.65
N ARG A 188 2.35 7.34 -19.78
CA ARG A 188 3.60 6.83 -20.38
C ARG A 188 4.86 7.52 -19.90
N GLY A 189 4.76 8.60 -19.12
CA GLY A 189 5.91 9.41 -18.70
C GLY A 189 6.57 10.12 -19.87
N ARG A 190 5.76 10.89 -20.62
CA ARG A 190 6.14 11.69 -21.80
C ARG A 190 5.54 13.10 -21.74
N THR A 191 5.42 13.63 -20.53
CA THR A 191 4.81 14.97 -20.31
C THR A 191 5.77 16.11 -20.61
N GLY A 192 7.06 15.84 -20.69
CA GLY A 192 8.11 16.87 -20.76
C GLY A 192 8.57 17.36 -19.39
N TYR A 193 7.95 16.92 -18.30
CA TYR A 193 8.42 17.17 -16.92
C TYR A 193 9.34 16.02 -16.47
N PRO A 194 10.68 16.18 -16.46
CA PRO A 194 11.60 15.04 -16.33
C PRO A 194 11.38 14.18 -15.09
N MET A 195 11.07 14.80 -13.95
CA MET A 195 10.83 14.09 -12.69
C MET A 195 9.50 13.31 -12.72
N VAL A 196 8.46 13.86 -13.31
CA VAL A 196 7.16 13.18 -13.51
C VAL A 196 7.35 12.01 -14.45
N ASP A 197 8.02 12.23 -15.56
CA ASP A 197 8.23 11.22 -16.60
C ASP A 197 9.05 10.04 -16.09
N ALA A 198 10.14 10.30 -15.38
CA ALA A 198 10.94 9.26 -14.74
C ALA A 198 10.12 8.46 -13.69
N SER A 199 9.31 9.17 -12.89
CA SER A 199 8.46 8.55 -11.88
C SER A 199 7.39 7.65 -12.49
N MET A 200 6.71 8.10 -13.53
CA MET A 200 5.66 7.32 -14.19
C MET A 200 6.24 6.09 -14.92
N ARG A 201 7.42 6.20 -15.51
CA ARG A 201 8.14 5.04 -16.07
C ARG A 201 8.55 4.06 -14.97
N CYS A 202 9.06 4.55 -13.85
CA CYS A 202 9.38 3.72 -12.67
C CYS A 202 8.16 2.95 -12.17
N LEU A 203 7.00 3.61 -12.04
CA LEU A 203 5.75 2.97 -11.63
C LEU A 203 5.35 1.84 -12.57
N ARG A 204 5.41 2.09 -13.89
CA ARG A 204 5.04 1.10 -14.91
C ARG A 204 5.94 -0.14 -14.88
N GLU A 205 7.24 0.07 -14.73
CA GLU A 205 8.21 -1.04 -14.72
C GLU A 205 8.21 -1.86 -13.43
N THR A 206 7.95 -1.20 -12.30
CA THR A 206 8.23 -1.77 -10.98
C THR A 206 7.02 -1.96 -10.10
N GLY A 207 5.89 -1.34 -10.43
CA GLY A 207 4.72 -1.28 -9.56
C GLY A 207 4.94 -0.51 -8.26
N TRP A 208 6.05 0.22 -8.13
CA TRP A 208 6.38 0.94 -6.91
C TRP A 208 6.82 2.37 -7.20
N LEU A 209 6.35 3.28 -6.36
CA LEU A 209 6.75 4.68 -6.37
C LEU A 209 6.64 5.23 -4.94
N ASN A 210 7.62 6.01 -4.48
CA ASN A 210 7.56 6.60 -3.15
C ASN A 210 6.44 7.65 -3.05
N PHE A 211 6.02 7.96 -1.82
CA PHE A 211 4.90 8.87 -1.58
C PHE A 211 5.10 10.25 -2.21
N ARG A 212 6.30 10.82 -2.09
CA ARG A 212 6.58 12.17 -2.64
C ARG A 212 6.42 12.21 -4.15
N MET A 213 6.88 11.19 -4.83
CA MET A 213 6.76 11.13 -6.30
C MET A 213 5.32 10.84 -6.72
N ARG A 214 4.56 10.04 -5.97
CA ARG A 214 3.11 9.89 -6.21
C ARG A 214 2.39 11.23 -6.09
N ALA A 215 2.65 11.98 -5.01
CA ALA A 215 2.05 13.30 -4.80
C ALA A 215 2.43 14.28 -5.92
N LEU A 216 3.69 14.32 -6.33
CA LEU A 216 4.15 15.16 -7.45
C LEU A 216 3.41 14.82 -8.74
N CYS A 217 3.42 13.53 -9.13
CA CYS A 217 2.79 13.10 -10.37
C CYS A 217 1.27 13.32 -10.37
N ALA A 218 0.61 13.08 -9.24
CA ALA A 218 -0.82 13.35 -9.08
C ALA A 218 -1.11 14.85 -9.15
N SER A 219 -0.28 15.70 -8.51
CA SER A 219 -0.44 17.16 -8.55
C SER A 219 -0.26 17.71 -9.96
N VAL A 220 0.74 17.25 -10.69
CA VAL A 220 0.92 17.67 -12.10
C VAL A 220 -0.26 17.21 -12.95
N TYR A 221 -0.71 15.98 -12.80
CA TYR A 221 -1.85 15.44 -13.53
C TYR A 221 -3.12 16.27 -13.32
N PHE A 222 -3.43 16.54 -12.04
CA PHE A 222 -4.69 17.16 -11.67
C PHE A 222 -4.68 18.68 -11.78
N HIS A 223 -3.60 19.35 -11.35
CA HIS A 223 -3.54 20.81 -11.29
C HIS A 223 -2.91 21.45 -12.54
N VAL A 224 -1.87 20.84 -13.09
CA VAL A 224 -1.16 21.41 -14.25
C VAL A 224 -1.79 20.95 -15.56
N LEU A 225 -1.98 19.64 -15.73
CA LEU A 225 -2.64 19.10 -16.93
C LEU A 225 -4.16 19.19 -16.85
N GLN A 226 -4.72 19.53 -15.69
CA GLN A 226 -6.16 19.73 -15.45
C GLN A 226 -7.04 18.53 -15.87
N GLN A 227 -6.56 17.30 -15.65
CA GLN A 227 -7.30 16.12 -16.03
C GLN A 227 -8.18 15.57 -14.88
N PRO A 228 -9.23 14.77 -15.18
CA PRO A 228 -10.13 14.20 -14.18
C PRO A 228 -9.37 13.30 -13.20
N TRP A 229 -9.53 13.53 -11.90
CA TRP A 229 -8.79 12.82 -10.85
C TRP A 229 -9.00 11.30 -10.91
N ARG A 230 -10.22 10.85 -11.23
CA ARG A 230 -10.58 9.42 -11.25
C ARG A 230 -9.69 8.61 -12.18
N VAL A 231 -9.44 9.12 -13.38
CA VAL A 231 -8.60 8.42 -14.38
C VAL A 231 -7.17 8.25 -13.88
N GLY A 232 -6.64 9.25 -13.15
CA GLY A 232 -5.32 9.17 -12.53
C GLY A 232 -5.29 8.21 -11.35
N ALA A 233 -6.33 8.22 -10.51
CA ALA A 233 -6.47 7.29 -9.37
C ALA A 233 -6.56 5.84 -9.84
N ASP A 234 -7.39 5.55 -10.85
CA ASP A 234 -7.52 4.22 -11.44
C ASP A 234 -6.18 3.71 -12.01
N TRP A 235 -5.39 4.61 -12.62
CA TRP A 235 -4.06 4.25 -13.11
C TRP A 235 -3.11 3.84 -11.98
N TYR A 236 -3.11 4.55 -10.84
CA TYR A 236 -2.35 4.16 -9.66
C TYR A 236 -2.83 2.83 -9.08
N TYR A 237 -4.13 2.65 -8.98
CA TYR A 237 -4.73 1.43 -8.46
C TYR A 237 -4.30 0.18 -9.25
N HIS A 238 -4.28 0.28 -10.58
CA HIS A 238 -3.86 -0.84 -11.44
C HIS A 238 -2.35 -1.07 -11.48
N HIS A 239 -1.53 -0.08 -11.13
CA HIS A 239 -0.08 -0.17 -11.30
C HIS A 239 0.68 -0.35 -9.99
N LEU A 240 0.16 0.11 -8.86
CA LEU A 240 0.79 -0.10 -7.55
C LEU A 240 0.59 -1.53 -7.05
N ILE A 241 1.65 -2.12 -6.48
CA ILE A 241 1.66 -3.44 -5.86
C ILE A 241 1.92 -3.34 -4.35
#